data_a486bffccafa620b595ded429fa1e412
#
_entry.id   a486bffccafa620b595ded429fa1e412
#
_cell.length_a   1.000
_cell.length_b   1.000
_cell.length_c   1.000
_cell.angle_alpha   90.00
_cell.angle_beta   90.00
_cell.angle_gamma   90.00
#
_symmetry.space_group_name_H-M   'P 1'
#
loop_
_entity.id
_entity.type
_entity.pdbx_description
1 polymer ?
#
loop_
_entity_poly.entity_id
_entity_poly.type
_entity_poly.pdbx_seq_one_letter_code
_entity_poly.pdbx_strand_id
1 'polypeptide(L)'
;MSGALEGIMVVALEQAVAAPVATVRLADAGARVIKLERPEGDFSRSYDDCVFGQSTYFVWINRGKESCRVDLKKPDDLALVARMLAKADIFVQNLAPGATKRLGLGSKELRKRHPRLIVCDISGYTAGTSMHERKAYDLLIQAETGLAFVTGSEGSGANRVGISISDVATGHAAYEAVLEALLLRARTGQGSHIQISLFDTIADFMNVPYLTRRYGGREPRRLGLAHPSIAPYGVFHFADGDIVIAVQSEGEWKILCEDVLNDARLGRDPRFDSNVKRTRNREALDTTLQAQFNGKTMDEITARLDKARIAYGRISTVGDLMNHASASTLPVETPEGIAEVLAPPAIVDGKRPKLGRVPALGEHDATLRKEFAP
;
A
#
# COMPACT_ATOMS: atom_id res chain seq x y z
N MET A 1 12.40 16.62 -17.05
CA MET A 1 12.57 17.28 -15.73
C MET A 1 13.34 16.31 -14.85
N SER A 2 14.29 16.81 -14.11
CA SER A 2 14.96 16.07 -13.06
C SER A 2 13.93 15.61 -12.02
N GLY A 3 14.06 14.40 -11.49
CA GLY A 3 13.19 13.92 -10.42
C GLY A 3 13.42 14.71 -9.12
N ALA A 4 12.40 14.77 -8.26
CA ALA A 4 12.50 15.50 -6.98
C ALA A 4 13.66 14.98 -6.08
N LEU A 5 14.08 13.72 -6.27
CA LEU A 5 15.18 13.08 -5.53
C LEU A 5 16.43 12.85 -6.40
N GLU A 6 16.60 13.58 -7.50
CA GLU A 6 17.83 13.51 -8.30
C GLU A 6 19.04 13.87 -7.45
N GLY A 7 20.12 13.08 -7.60
CA GLY A 7 21.34 13.21 -6.79
C GLY A 7 21.29 12.51 -5.43
N ILE A 8 20.14 11.97 -5.01
CA ILE A 8 20.01 11.15 -3.79
C ILE A 8 20.38 9.69 -4.12
N MET A 9 21.30 9.12 -3.34
CA MET A 9 21.71 7.72 -3.45
C MET A 9 21.15 6.89 -2.30
N VAL A 10 20.45 5.80 -2.66
CA VAL A 10 19.85 4.84 -1.73
C VAL A 10 20.58 3.51 -1.85
N VAL A 11 21.06 2.98 -0.74
CA VAL A 11 21.49 1.59 -0.65
C VAL A 11 20.39 0.80 0.04
N ALA A 12 19.90 -0.25 -0.61
CA ALA A 12 18.75 -1.03 -0.14
C ALA A 12 19.14 -2.48 0.07
N LEU A 13 19.23 -2.89 1.33
CA LEU A 13 19.40 -4.29 1.74
C LEU A 13 18.02 -4.87 2.04
N GLU A 14 17.30 -5.18 0.97
CA GLU A 14 15.85 -5.40 0.98
C GLU A 14 15.44 -6.72 0.35
N GLN A 15 14.26 -7.18 0.72
CA GLN A 15 13.66 -8.39 0.16
C GLN A 15 12.13 -8.35 0.23
N ALA A 16 11.48 -9.24 -0.51
CA ALA A 16 10.02 -9.37 -0.55
C ALA A 16 9.28 -8.13 -1.06
N VAL A 17 8.49 -7.45 -0.19
CA VAL A 17 7.53 -6.44 -0.62
C VAL A 17 7.71 -5.10 0.09
N ALA A 18 7.67 -5.04 1.41
CA ALA A 18 7.56 -3.78 2.15
C ALA A 18 8.71 -2.78 1.85
N ALA A 19 9.96 -3.17 2.02
CA ALA A 19 11.09 -2.30 1.69
C ALA A 19 11.20 -2.02 0.18
N PRO A 20 11.05 -3.03 -0.72
CA PRO A 20 11.01 -2.77 -2.16
C PRO A 20 9.93 -1.79 -2.61
N VAL A 21 8.75 -1.73 -1.95
CA VAL A 21 7.73 -0.70 -2.22
C VAL A 21 8.23 0.70 -1.86
N ALA A 22 8.89 0.86 -0.71
CA ALA A 22 9.47 2.15 -0.34
C ALA A 22 10.52 2.62 -1.36
N THR A 23 11.44 1.73 -1.72
CA THR A 23 12.59 2.07 -2.55
C THR A 23 12.23 2.23 -4.04
N VAL A 24 11.19 1.53 -4.56
CA VAL A 24 10.69 1.81 -5.91
C VAL A 24 10.05 3.21 -5.99
N ARG A 25 9.41 3.69 -4.91
CA ARG A 25 8.90 5.07 -4.87
C ARG A 25 10.01 6.10 -4.86
N LEU A 26 11.12 5.81 -4.16
CA LEU A 26 12.31 6.66 -4.20
C LEU A 26 12.92 6.68 -5.62
N ALA A 27 13.00 5.52 -6.30
CA ALA A 27 13.46 5.42 -7.68
C ALA A 27 12.53 6.17 -8.66
N ASP A 28 11.20 5.98 -8.56
CA ASP A 28 10.22 6.71 -9.38
C ASP A 28 10.32 8.25 -9.18
N ALA A 29 10.76 8.69 -8.00
CA ALA A 29 11.00 10.10 -7.68
C ALA A 29 12.39 10.62 -8.15
N GLY A 30 13.23 9.76 -8.76
CA GLY A 30 14.52 10.12 -9.35
C GLY A 30 15.74 9.79 -8.49
N ALA A 31 15.59 9.15 -7.34
CA ALA A 31 16.73 8.67 -6.56
C ALA A 31 17.43 7.50 -7.28
N ARG A 32 18.74 7.42 -7.17
CA ARG A 32 19.52 6.25 -7.56
C ARG A 32 19.40 5.19 -6.47
N VAL A 33 18.83 4.04 -6.78
CA VAL A 33 18.62 2.95 -5.83
C VAL A 33 19.48 1.75 -6.17
N ILE A 34 20.40 1.38 -5.29
CA ILE A 34 21.23 0.17 -5.39
C ILE A 34 20.60 -0.89 -4.49
N LYS A 35 19.97 -1.89 -5.13
CA LYS A 35 19.41 -3.07 -4.45
C LYS A 35 20.49 -4.10 -4.26
N LEU A 36 20.79 -4.44 -3.00
CA LEU A 36 21.71 -5.49 -2.62
C LEU A 36 20.94 -6.82 -2.52
N GLU A 37 21.32 -7.78 -3.33
CA GLU A 37 20.68 -9.09 -3.37
C GLU A 37 21.66 -10.18 -2.95
N ARG A 38 21.17 -11.26 -2.37
CA ARG A 38 21.93 -12.49 -2.15
C ARG A 38 22.42 -13.06 -3.49
N PRO A 39 23.44 -13.95 -3.51
CA PRO A 39 23.86 -14.62 -4.75
C PRO A 39 22.72 -15.28 -5.52
N GLU A 40 21.72 -15.82 -4.81
CA GLU A 40 20.51 -16.45 -5.38
C GLU A 40 19.41 -15.46 -5.76
N GLY A 41 19.57 -14.20 -5.40
CA GLY A 41 18.58 -13.13 -5.60
C GLY A 41 17.57 -12.98 -4.48
N ASP A 42 16.70 -11.99 -4.63
CA ASP A 42 15.52 -11.81 -3.80
C ASP A 42 14.52 -12.93 -4.09
N PHE A 43 13.97 -13.56 -3.05
CA PHE A 43 13.00 -14.64 -3.24
C PHE A 43 11.70 -14.17 -3.92
N SER A 44 11.40 -12.88 -3.92
CA SER A 44 10.28 -12.32 -4.69
C SER A 44 10.44 -12.47 -6.20
N ARG A 45 11.66 -12.75 -6.70
CA ARG A 45 11.89 -13.08 -8.12
C ARG A 45 11.20 -14.38 -8.56
N SER A 46 10.88 -15.26 -7.59
CA SER A 46 10.30 -16.59 -7.83
C SER A 46 8.90 -16.76 -7.23
N TYR A 47 8.17 -15.67 -6.95
CA TYR A 47 6.80 -15.78 -6.43
C TYR A 47 5.80 -16.29 -7.48
N ASP A 48 6.01 -15.96 -8.72
CA ASP A 48 5.27 -16.41 -9.91
C ASP A 48 6.13 -16.16 -11.18
N ASP A 49 5.63 -16.48 -12.34
CA ASP A 49 6.30 -16.36 -13.65
C ASP A 49 5.44 -15.64 -14.72
N CYS A 50 4.43 -14.88 -14.28
CA CYS A 50 3.37 -14.35 -15.15
C CYS A 50 3.85 -13.28 -16.13
N VAL A 51 4.91 -12.52 -15.83
CA VAL A 51 5.39 -11.42 -16.68
C VAL A 51 6.61 -11.87 -17.48
N PHE A 52 6.39 -12.49 -18.62
CA PHE A 52 7.48 -13.04 -19.49
C PHE A 52 8.44 -13.96 -18.74
N GLY A 53 7.91 -14.84 -17.86
CA GLY A 53 8.73 -15.71 -17.01
C GLY A 53 9.29 -15.04 -15.76
N GLN A 54 8.90 -13.81 -15.46
CA GLN A 54 9.30 -13.07 -14.26
C GLN A 54 8.12 -12.88 -13.30
N SER A 55 8.43 -12.74 -12.03
CA SER A 55 7.42 -12.50 -10.99
C SER A 55 6.76 -11.14 -11.13
N THR A 56 5.41 -11.13 -11.04
CA THR A 56 4.60 -9.91 -11.01
C THR A 56 5.05 -8.95 -9.92
N TYR A 57 5.32 -9.45 -8.71
CA TYR A 57 5.84 -8.65 -7.62
C TYR A 57 7.19 -8.02 -7.96
N PHE A 58 8.12 -8.81 -8.48
CA PHE A 58 9.46 -8.31 -8.77
C PHE A 58 9.43 -7.21 -9.83
N VAL A 59 8.70 -7.41 -10.92
CA VAL A 59 8.52 -6.42 -12.00
C VAL A 59 7.90 -5.15 -11.47
N TRP A 60 6.84 -5.27 -10.65
CA TRP A 60 6.13 -4.11 -10.13
C TRP A 60 7.00 -3.21 -9.23
N ILE A 61 7.76 -3.80 -8.28
CA ILE A 61 8.38 -3.04 -7.18
C ILE A 61 9.91 -2.96 -7.26
N ASN A 62 10.53 -3.42 -8.37
CA ASN A 62 11.99 -3.31 -8.52
C ASN A 62 12.44 -2.57 -9.80
N ARG A 63 11.51 -1.96 -10.52
CA ARG A 63 11.86 -1.08 -11.64
C ARG A 63 12.69 0.12 -11.17
N GLY A 64 13.58 0.61 -12.01
CA GLY A 64 14.41 1.78 -11.74
C GLY A 64 15.54 1.56 -10.74
N LYS A 65 15.81 0.30 -10.35
CA LYS A 65 16.88 -0.04 -9.40
C LYS A 65 18.08 -0.64 -10.12
N GLU A 66 19.24 -0.52 -9.48
CA GLU A 66 20.46 -1.24 -9.86
C GLU A 66 20.61 -2.50 -9.00
N SER A 67 20.70 -3.69 -9.60
CA SER A 67 20.88 -4.96 -8.87
C SER A 67 22.36 -5.26 -8.69
N CYS A 68 22.77 -5.49 -7.44
CA CYS A 68 24.12 -5.90 -7.07
C CYS A 68 24.07 -7.15 -6.18
N ARG A 69 24.72 -8.23 -6.63
CA ARG A 69 24.85 -9.46 -5.81
C ARG A 69 25.94 -9.29 -4.77
N VAL A 70 25.60 -9.58 -3.52
CA VAL A 70 26.54 -9.57 -2.41
C VAL A 70 26.31 -10.77 -1.49
N ASP A 71 27.40 -11.42 -1.11
CA ASP A 71 27.40 -12.40 -0.03
C ASP A 71 27.98 -11.75 1.22
N LEU A 72 27.09 -11.29 2.11
CA LEU A 72 27.49 -10.59 3.34
C LEU A 72 28.29 -11.44 4.34
N LYS A 73 28.50 -12.74 4.05
CA LYS A 73 29.44 -13.61 4.78
C LYS A 73 30.87 -13.44 4.28
N LYS A 74 31.07 -12.87 3.09
CA LYS A 74 32.40 -12.61 2.52
C LYS A 74 32.88 -11.23 2.94
N PRO A 75 34.11 -11.13 3.52
CA PRO A 75 34.65 -9.84 3.93
C PRO A 75 34.72 -8.79 2.82
N ASP A 76 35.08 -9.21 1.60
CA ASP A 76 35.20 -8.30 0.45
C ASP A 76 33.85 -7.68 0.04
N ASP A 77 32.77 -8.48 0.05
CA ASP A 77 31.43 -7.99 -0.26
C ASP A 77 30.90 -7.08 0.85
N LEU A 78 31.17 -7.41 2.13
CA LEU A 78 30.84 -6.54 3.25
C LEU A 78 31.62 -5.21 3.19
N ALA A 79 32.89 -5.24 2.80
CA ALA A 79 33.70 -4.05 2.57
C ALA A 79 33.15 -3.20 1.39
N LEU A 80 32.69 -3.84 0.31
CA LEU A 80 32.02 -3.15 -0.80
C LEU A 80 30.77 -2.42 -0.31
N VAL A 81 29.90 -3.09 0.45
CA VAL A 81 28.69 -2.49 1.03
C VAL A 81 29.05 -1.32 1.94
N ALA A 82 30.08 -1.44 2.77
CA ALA A 82 30.55 -0.35 3.62
C ALA A 82 30.98 0.90 2.82
N ARG A 83 31.65 0.70 1.66
CA ARG A 83 32.03 1.81 0.77
C ARG A 83 30.81 2.45 0.07
N MET A 84 29.83 1.65 -0.32
CA MET A 84 28.55 2.17 -0.83
C MET A 84 27.86 3.03 0.21
N LEU A 85 27.73 2.53 1.46
CA LEU A 85 27.11 3.25 2.56
C LEU A 85 27.84 4.55 2.95
N ALA A 86 29.13 4.62 2.75
CA ALA A 86 29.91 5.84 2.98
C ALA A 86 29.52 6.99 2.03
N LYS A 87 28.97 6.67 0.86
CA LYS A 87 28.49 7.64 -0.13
C LYS A 87 26.97 7.77 -0.16
N ALA A 88 26.25 6.89 0.51
CA ALA A 88 24.79 6.85 0.50
C ALA A 88 24.17 8.00 1.31
N ASP A 89 23.06 8.49 0.82
CA ASP A 89 22.14 9.38 1.54
C ASP A 89 21.19 8.63 2.45
N ILE A 90 20.75 7.46 1.99
CA ILE A 90 19.72 6.65 2.62
C ILE A 90 20.16 5.18 2.60
N PHE A 91 19.98 4.52 3.74
CA PHE A 91 20.08 3.06 3.87
C PHE A 91 18.74 2.51 4.28
N VAL A 92 18.13 1.64 3.46
CA VAL A 92 16.87 0.96 3.77
C VAL A 92 17.15 -0.52 3.96
N GLN A 93 16.59 -1.13 5.01
CA GLN A 93 16.72 -2.57 5.21
C GLN A 93 15.46 -3.17 5.85
N ASN A 94 15.18 -4.46 5.53
CA ASN A 94 14.13 -5.25 6.17
C ASN A 94 14.56 -6.69 6.47
N LEU A 95 15.83 -6.84 6.89
CA LEU A 95 16.32 -8.13 7.36
C LEU A 95 15.75 -8.48 8.73
N ALA A 96 15.90 -9.75 9.11
CA ALA A 96 15.51 -10.20 10.45
C ALA A 96 16.16 -9.34 11.54
N PRO A 97 15.46 -9.06 12.63
CA PRO A 97 15.96 -8.23 13.74
C PRO A 97 17.37 -8.62 14.18
N GLY A 98 18.20 -7.61 14.40
CA GLY A 98 19.59 -7.79 14.81
C GLY A 98 20.56 -8.27 13.71
N ALA A 99 20.10 -8.63 12.51
CA ALA A 99 20.97 -9.11 11.44
C ALA A 99 21.99 -8.04 10.99
N THR A 100 21.52 -6.82 10.73
CA THR A 100 22.39 -5.70 10.36
C THR A 100 23.40 -5.34 11.45
N LYS A 101 23.00 -5.42 12.71
CA LYS A 101 23.91 -5.20 13.86
C LYS A 101 25.04 -6.24 13.88
N ARG A 102 24.74 -7.52 13.65
CA ARG A 102 25.78 -8.59 13.59
C ARG A 102 26.75 -8.39 12.45
N LEU A 103 26.33 -7.74 11.36
CA LEU A 103 27.17 -7.41 10.19
C LEU A 103 27.95 -6.09 10.36
N GLY A 104 27.83 -5.39 11.48
CA GLY A 104 28.44 -4.06 11.68
C GLY A 104 27.75 -2.95 10.87
N LEU A 105 26.54 -3.22 10.39
CA LEU A 105 25.68 -2.29 9.62
C LEU A 105 24.49 -1.79 10.47
N GLY A 106 24.58 -1.85 11.79
CA GLY A 106 23.55 -1.35 12.70
C GLY A 106 23.42 0.17 12.59
N SER A 107 22.19 0.68 12.73
CA SER A 107 21.85 2.10 12.57
C SER A 107 22.69 3.04 13.44
N LYS A 108 22.92 2.64 14.70
CA LYS A 108 23.73 3.42 15.64
C LYS A 108 25.17 3.57 15.18
N GLU A 109 25.82 2.49 14.77
CA GLU A 109 27.19 2.46 14.27
C GLU A 109 27.34 3.17 12.95
N LEU A 110 26.39 2.96 12.03
CA LEU A 110 26.40 3.65 10.72
C LEU A 110 26.26 5.16 10.89
N ARG A 111 25.31 5.64 11.70
CA ARG A 111 25.11 7.07 11.91
C ARG A 111 26.24 7.75 12.68
N LYS A 112 26.96 7.01 13.53
CA LYS A 112 28.17 7.51 14.17
C LYS A 112 29.30 7.77 13.15
N ARG A 113 29.43 6.88 12.15
CA ARG A 113 30.42 7.01 11.06
C ARG A 113 29.99 7.99 9.97
N HIS A 114 28.69 8.03 9.69
CA HIS A 114 28.08 8.82 8.63
C HIS A 114 26.89 9.64 9.19
N PRO A 115 27.17 10.79 9.86
CA PRO A 115 26.13 11.54 10.59
C PRO A 115 24.97 12.05 9.72
N ARG A 116 25.19 12.17 8.41
CA ARG A 116 24.15 12.61 7.44
C ARG A 116 23.31 11.47 6.89
N LEU A 117 23.71 10.21 7.12
CA LEU A 117 22.99 9.02 6.62
C LEU A 117 21.63 8.89 7.29
N ILE A 118 20.59 8.76 6.49
CA ILE A 118 19.26 8.35 6.95
C ILE A 118 19.20 6.83 6.90
N VAL A 119 18.90 6.21 8.04
CA VAL A 119 18.74 4.74 8.14
C VAL A 119 17.28 4.43 8.39
N CYS A 120 16.67 3.63 7.53
CA CYS A 120 15.29 3.17 7.65
C CYS A 120 15.26 1.65 7.86
N ASP A 121 14.92 1.25 9.06
CA ASP A 121 14.75 -0.15 9.48
C ASP A 121 13.27 -0.52 9.43
N ILE A 122 12.91 -1.49 8.58
CA ILE A 122 11.54 -2.01 8.47
C ILE A 122 11.50 -3.39 9.10
N SER A 123 10.55 -3.60 10.05
CA SER A 123 10.40 -4.84 10.81
C SER A 123 8.95 -5.34 10.81
N GLY A 124 8.73 -6.58 11.23
CA GLY A 124 7.37 -7.11 11.39
C GLY A 124 6.63 -6.49 12.58
N TYR A 125 7.31 -6.38 13.72
CA TYR A 125 6.76 -5.87 14.97
C TYR A 125 7.59 -4.73 15.52
N THR A 126 6.97 -3.93 16.37
CA THR A 126 7.56 -2.74 17.00
C THR A 126 8.85 -3.07 17.74
N ALA A 127 9.89 -2.30 17.48
CA ALA A 127 11.17 -2.43 18.14
C ALA A 127 11.03 -2.21 19.66
N GLY A 128 11.74 -3.05 20.44
CA GLY A 128 11.73 -2.96 21.90
C GLY A 128 10.55 -3.66 22.59
N THR A 129 9.62 -4.25 21.86
CA THR A 129 8.56 -5.10 22.40
C THR A 129 8.99 -6.57 22.48
N SER A 130 8.29 -7.38 23.27
CA SER A 130 8.50 -8.84 23.34
C SER A 130 8.22 -9.56 22.02
N MET A 131 7.51 -8.90 21.08
CA MET A 131 7.15 -9.43 19.77
C MET A 131 8.23 -9.17 18.71
N HIS A 132 9.18 -8.27 18.97
CA HIS A 132 10.12 -7.78 17.96
C HIS A 132 10.87 -8.87 17.19
N GLU A 133 11.29 -9.92 17.88
CA GLU A 133 12.07 -11.03 17.29
C GLU A 133 11.20 -12.06 16.52
N ARG A 134 9.87 -11.94 16.56
CA ARG A 134 8.98 -12.90 15.87
C ARG A 134 9.03 -12.66 14.36
N LYS A 135 8.98 -13.79 13.61
CA LYS A 135 8.80 -13.75 12.16
C LYS A 135 7.42 -13.18 11.83
N ALA A 136 7.37 -12.29 10.87
CA ALA A 136 6.16 -11.67 10.37
C ALA A 136 6.09 -11.78 8.85
N TYR A 137 4.86 -11.87 8.36
CA TYR A 137 4.49 -11.76 6.95
C TYR A 137 3.15 -11.04 6.88
N ASP A 138 2.80 -10.50 5.72
CA ASP A 138 1.60 -9.72 5.48
C ASP A 138 0.33 -10.27 6.17
N LEU A 139 -0.04 -11.53 5.89
CA LEU A 139 -1.25 -12.13 6.43
C LEU A 139 -1.20 -12.32 7.96
N LEU A 140 -0.03 -12.60 8.53
CA LEU A 140 0.12 -12.73 9.98
C LEU A 140 -0.17 -11.40 10.68
N ILE A 141 0.28 -10.31 10.09
CA ILE A 141 0.01 -8.96 10.60
C ILE A 141 -1.47 -8.58 10.42
N GLN A 142 -2.09 -8.88 9.27
CA GLN A 142 -3.53 -8.68 9.09
C GLN A 142 -4.34 -9.42 10.16
N ALA A 143 -3.93 -10.65 10.52
CA ALA A 143 -4.60 -11.45 11.54
C ALA A 143 -4.42 -10.87 12.94
N GLU A 144 -3.19 -10.52 13.34
CA GLU A 144 -2.88 -10.08 14.71
C GLU A 144 -3.34 -8.63 15.00
N THR A 145 -3.45 -7.78 13.99
CA THR A 145 -3.99 -6.42 14.13
C THR A 145 -5.52 -6.36 14.14
N GLY A 146 -6.19 -7.48 13.83
CA GLY A 146 -7.64 -7.53 13.69
C GLY A 146 -8.17 -7.06 12.34
N LEU A 147 -7.30 -6.69 11.38
CA LEU A 147 -7.75 -6.30 10.03
C LEU A 147 -8.49 -7.45 9.35
N ALA A 148 -7.96 -8.67 9.42
CA ALA A 148 -8.63 -9.85 8.87
C ALA A 148 -9.97 -10.13 9.57
N PHE A 149 -10.08 -9.80 10.87
CA PHE A 149 -11.32 -9.98 11.64
C PHE A 149 -12.43 -9.04 11.15
N VAL A 150 -12.14 -7.78 10.85
CA VAL A 150 -13.16 -6.80 10.40
C VAL A 150 -13.45 -6.90 8.90
N THR A 151 -12.62 -7.63 8.14
CA THR A 151 -12.77 -7.85 6.69
C THR A 151 -13.68 -9.04 6.42
N GLY A 152 -14.55 -8.93 5.40
CA GLY A 152 -15.50 -9.98 5.02
C GLY A 152 -16.92 -9.73 5.52
N SER A 153 -17.79 -10.73 5.41
CA SER A 153 -19.17 -10.73 5.88
C SER A 153 -19.34 -11.60 7.14
N GLU A 154 -20.47 -11.48 7.81
CA GLU A 154 -20.77 -12.33 8.98
C GLU A 154 -20.69 -13.82 8.65
N GLY A 155 -21.20 -14.24 7.49
CA GLY A 155 -21.21 -15.65 7.07
C GLY A 155 -19.86 -16.17 6.57
N SER A 156 -18.94 -15.29 6.13
CA SER A 156 -17.65 -15.72 5.58
C SER A 156 -16.55 -15.95 6.63
N GLY A 157 -16.76 -15.51 7.87
CA GLY A 157 -15.69 -15.47 8.87
C GLY A 157 -14.67 -14.35 8.62
N ALA A 158 -13.48 -14.49 9.23
CA ALA A 158 -12.37 -13.57 9.00
C ALA A 158 -11.79 -13.77 7.60
N ASN A 159 -11.53 -12.67 6.87
CA ASN A 159 -11.00 -12.71 5.51
C ASN A 159 -9.75 -11.84 5.39
N ARG A 160 -8.83 -12.32 4.56
CA ARG A 160 -7.69 -11.54 4.13
C ARG A 160 -8.13 -10.43 3.18
N VAL A 161 -7.51 -9.24 3.26
CA VAL A 161 -7.51 -8.30 2.13
C VAL A 161 -6.76 -8.93 0.96
N GLY A 162 -7.31 -8.89 -0.23
CA GLY A 162 -6.86 -9.65 -1.40
C GLY A 162 -5.46 -9.31 -1.94
N ILE A 163 -4.82 -8.27 -1.41
CA ILE A 163 -3.44 -7.85 -1.72
C ILE A 163 -2.58 -7.90 -0.47
N SER A 164 -1.25 -7.79 -0.62
CA SER A 164 -0.31 -7.70 0.53
C SER A 164 -0.35 -6.31 1.16
N ILE A 165 -1.52 -5.95 1.73
CA ILE A 165 -1.80 -4.58 2.20
C ILE A 165 -0.87 -4.14 3.33
N SER A 166 -0.47 -5.05 4.23
CA SER A 166 0.44 -4.72 5.33
C SER A 166 1.82 -4.33 4.82
N ASP A 167 2.33 -5.06 3.85
CA ASP A 167 3.61 -4.76 3.21
C ASP A 167 3.55 -3.46 2.41
N VAL A 168 2.51 -3.30 1.57
CA VAL A 168 2.36 -2.13 0.71
C VAL A 168 2.19 -0.86 1.53
N ALA A 169 1.33 -0.87 2.53
CA ALA A 169 1.11 0.27 3.43
C ALA A 169 2.40 0.65 4.18
N THR A 170 3.13 -0.36 4.69
CA THR A 170 4.40 -0.15 5.39
C THR A 170 5.46 0.45 4.47
N GLY A 171 5.52 0.00 3.21
CA GLY A 171 6.41 0.58 2.21
C GLY A 171 6.10 2.06 1.93
N HIS A 172 4.82 2.42 1.86
CA HIS A 172 4.42 3.82 1.73
C HIS A 172 4.76 4.64 2.97
N ALA A 173 4.47 4.16 4.18
CA ALA A 173 4.84 4.83 5.43
C ALA A 173 6.37 5.03 5.54
N ALA A 174 7.16 4.04 5.12
CA ALA A 174 8.62 4.15 5.06
C ALA A 174 9.08 5.21 4.06
N TYR A 175 8.46 5.28 2.88
CA TYR A 175 8.73 6.32 1.88
C TYR A 175 8.42 7.71 2.43
N GLU A 176 7.27 7.92 3.06
CA GLU A 176 6.87 9.18 3.69
C GLU A 176 7.86 9.61 4.78
N ALA A 177 8.20 8.71 5.71
CA ALA A 177 9.15 9.01 6.78
C ALA A 177 10.57 9.33 6.26
N VAL A 178 10.99 8.70 5.15
CA VAL A 178 12.26 9.02 4.48
C VAL A 178 12.22 10.43 3.89
N LEU A 179 11.10 10.83 3.26
CA LEU A 179 10.96 12.21 2.76
C LEU A 179 10.98 13.24 3.88
N GLU A 180 10.31 12.99 5.00
CA GLU A 180 10.37 13.84 6.19
C GLU A 180 11.79 13.94 6.74
N ALA A 181 12.52 12.82 6.80
CA ALA A 181 13.91 12.80 7.23
C ALA A 181 14.85 13.58 6.29
N LEU A 182 14.61 13.54 4.98
CA LEU A 182 15.34 14.34 3.99
C LEU A 182 15.09 15.84 4.20
N LEU A 183 13.84 16.25 4.43
CA LEU A 183 13.48 17.63 4.75
C LEU A 183 14.11 18.10 6.06
N LEU A 184 14.08 17.24 7.09
CA LEU A 184 14.75 17.54 8.37
C LEU A 184 16.27 17.66 8.19
N ARG A 185 16.88 16.75 7.42
CA ARG A 185 18.32 16.79 7.11
C ARG A 185 18.73 18.06 6.36
N ALA A 186 17.89 18.55 5.46
CA ALA A 186 18.15 19.80 4.74
C ALA A 186 18.26 21.00 5.70
N ARG A 187 17.52 20.96 6.82
CA ARG A 187 17.53 22.03 7.85
C ARG A 187 18.62 21.86 8.90
N THR A 188 18.93 20.62 9.28
CA THR A 188 19.80 20.32 10.44
C THR A 188 21.20 19.85 10.05
N GLY A 189 21.38 19.42 8.80
CA GLY A 189 22.60 18.76 8.35
C GLY A 189 22.76 17.31 8.84
N GLN A 190 21.84 16.82 9.68
CA GLN A 190 21.92 15.49 10.31
C GLN A 190 20.93 14.51 9.70
N GLY A 191 21.35 13.26 9.53
CA GLY A 191 20.48 12.16 9.17
C GLY A 191 19.61 11.69 10.34
N SER A 192 18.70 10.74 10.08
CA SER A 192 17.76 10.21 11.05
C SER A 192 17.83 8.68 11.10
N HIS A 193 17.39 8.08 12.21
CA HIS A 193 17.09 6.67 12.30
C HIS A 193 15.58 6.50 12.36
N ILE A 194 15.03 5.87 11.34
CA ILE A 194 13.62 5.58 11.16
C ILE A 194 13.40 4.11 11.48
N GLN A 195 12.43 3.81 12.31
CA GLN A 195 11.97 2.47 12.62
C GLN A 195 10.48 2.38 12.29
N ILE A 196 10.11 1.49 11.40
CA ILE A 196 8.72 1.25 11.00
C ILE A 196 8.43 -0.23 11.10
N SER A 197 7.27 -0.59 11.64
CA SER A 197 6.82 -1.98 11.67
C SER A 197 5.54 -2.17 10.87
N LEU A 198 5.39 -3.36 10.31
CA LEU A 198 4.14 -3.76 9.65
C LEU A 198 2.97 -3.68 10.63
N PHE A 199 3.22 -4.10 11.89
CA PHE A 199 2.19 -4.10 12.93
C PHE A 199 1.70 -2.67 13.23
N ASP A 200 2.62 -1.72 13.50
CA ASP A 200 2.22 -0.34 13.83
C ASP A 200 1.51 0.32 12.67
N THR A 201 1.96 0.08 11.43
CA THR A 201 1.33 0.64 10.23
C THR A 201 -0.12 0.17 10.10
N ILE A 202 -0.39 -1.13 10.27
CA ILE A 202 -1.76 -1.64 10.16
C ILE A 202 -2.57 -1.29 11.42
N ALA A 203 -1.97 -1.24 12.60
CA ALA A 203 -2.62 -0.80 13.82
C ALA A 203 -3.13 0.65 13.70
N ASP A 204 -2.38 1.53 13.03
CA ASP A 204 -2.84 2.90 12.74
C ASP A 204 -4.09 2.90 11.83
N PHE A 205 -4.14 2.06 10.80
CA PHE A 205 -5.33 1.92 9.95
C PHE A 205 -6.55 1.37 10.70
N MET A 206 -6.32 0.65 11.80
CA MET A 206 -7.37 0.10 12.65
C MET A 206 -7.93 1.08 13.70
N ASN A 207 -7.59 2.37 13.65
CA ASN A 207 -8.06 3.36 14.63
C ASN A 207 -9.60 3.44 14.72
N VAL A 208 -10.33 3.39 13.60
CA VAL A 208 -11.80 3.45 13.65
C VAL A 208 -12.40 2.21 14.34
N PRO A 209 -12.09 0.97 13.98
CA PRO A 209 -12.50 -0.22 14.72
C PRO A 209 -12.06 -0.19 16.19
N TYR A 210 -10.83 0.21 16.46
CA TYR A 210 -10.27 0.31 17.81
C TYR A 210 -11.08 1.29 18.69
N LEU A 211 -11.34 2.50 18.20
CA LEU A 211 -12.12 3.51 18.91
C LEU A 211 -13.57 3.06 19.12
N THR A 212 -14.16 2.37 18.13
CA THR A 212 -15.49 1.78 18.24
C THR A 212 -15.54 0.76 19.37
N ARG A 213 -14.56 -0.12 19.48
CA ARG A 213 -14.47 -1.11 20.56
C ARG A 213 -14.21 -0.45 21.90
N ARG A 214 -13.23 0.46 21.96
CA ARG A 214 -12.76 1.06 23.22
C ARG A 214 -13.81 1.96 23.87
N TYR A 215 -14.47 2.81 23.10
CA TYR A 215 -15.40 3.81 23.61
C TYR A 215 -16.87 3.46 23.32
N GLY A 216 -17.16 2.75 22.25
CA GLY A 216 -18.49 2.27 21.90
C GLY A 216 -18.89 0.97 22.60
N GLY A 217 -17.95 0.28 23.27
CA GLY A 217 -18.20 -0.91 24.08
C GLY A 217 -18.60 -2.16 23.30
N ARG A 218 -18.60 -2.11 21.94
CA ARG A 218 -19.03 -3.20 21.06
C ARG A 218 -17.93 -3.61 20.11
N GLU A 219 -17.85 -4.91 19.81
CA GLU A 219 -16.95 -5.43 18.79
C GLU A 219 -17.42 -4.97 17.40
N PRO A 220 -16.52 -4.48 16.51
CA PRO A 220 -16.86 -4.16 15.14
C PRO A 220 -17.38 -5.40 14.41
N ARG A 221 -18.49 -5.25 13.66
CA ARG A 221 -19.07 -6.33 12.86
C ARG A 221 -18.42 -6.39 11.48
N ARG A 222 -18.39 -7.58 10.90
CA ARG A 222 -18.07 -7.78 9.48
C ARG A 222 -19.31 -7.48 8.64
N LEU A 223 -19.26 -6.46 7.84
CA LEU A 223 -20.42 -5.96 7.09
C LEU A 223 -20.32 -6.20 5.58
N GLY A 224 -19.35 -7.02 5.14
CA GLY A 224 -19.11 -7.22 3.72
C GLY A 224 -18.72 -5.92 3.02
N LEU A 225 -19.51 -5.52 2.05
CA LEU A 225 -19.32 -4.28 1.29
C LEU A 225 -20.13 -3.09 1.85
N ALA A 226 -20.66 -3.20 3.08
CA ALA A 226 -21.36 -2.09 3.71
C ALA A 226 -20.44 -1.27 4.62
N HIS A 227 -20.63 0.04 4.65
CA HIS A 227 -19.86 0.94 5.51
C HIS A 227 -20.29 0.85 6.97
N PRO A 228 -19.39 0.75 7.96
CA PRO A 228 -19.76 0.53 9.36
C PRO A 228 -20.50 1.69 10.02
N SER A 229 -20.30 2.93 9.58
CA SER A 229 -20.76 4.13 10.24
C SER A 229 -21.65 5.03 9.37
N ILE A 230 -21.91 4.65 8.12
CA ILE A 230 -22.69 5.43 7.15
C ILE A 230 -23.75 4.53 6.51
N ALA A 231 -24.98 5.03 6.37
CA ALA A 231 -26.08 4.32 5.74
C ALA A 231 -27.07 5.29 5.03
N PRO A 232 -27.52 4.92 3.79
CA PRO A 232 -27.10 3.75 3.01
C PRO A 232 -25.69 3.93 2.44
N TYR A 233 -24.88 2.92 2.58
CA TYR A 233 -23.59 2.77 1.90
C TYR A 233 -23.30 1.27 1.85
N GLY A 234 -23.59 0.66 0.71
CA GLY A 234 -23.48 -0.79 0.53
C GLY A 234 -23.94 -1.23 -0.84
N VAL A 235 -23.97 -2.55 -1.05
CA VAL A 235 -24.40 -3.18 -2.29
C VAL A 235 -25.91 -3.30 -2.34
N PHE A 236 -26.47 -2.99 -3.50
CA PHE A 236 -27.86 -3.25 -3.85
C PHE A 236 -27.92 -4.08 -5.15
N HIS A 237 -28.85 -5.01 -5.19
CA HIS A 237 -29.02 -5.98 -6.26
C HIS A 237 -30.07 -5.51 -7.26
N PHE A 238 -29.78 -5.66 -8.54
CA PHE A 238 -30.62 -5.29 -9.66
C PHE A 238 -30.87 -6.52 -10.56
N ALA A 239 -31.71 -6.39 -11.55
CA ALA A 239 -32.05 -7.51 -12.43
C ALA A 239 -30.85 -8.05 -13.23
N ASP A 240 -29.85 -7.21 -13.47
CA ASP A 240 -28.69 -7.45 -14.34
C ASP A 240 -27.33 -7.25 -13.64
N GLY A 241 -27.30 -7.15 -12.32
CA GLY A 241 -26.06 -7.07 -11.55
C GLY A 241 -26.16 -6.29 -10.25
N ASP A 242 -25.01 -5.87 -9.74
CA ASP A 242 -24.86 -5.26 -8.43
C ASP A 242 -24.20 -3.89 -8.50
N ILE A 243 -24.72 -2.94 -7.71
CA ILE A 243 -24.18 -1.59 -7.58
C ILE A 243 -23.95 -1.25 -6.11
N VAL A 244 -22.80 -0.66 -5.79
CA VAL A 244 -22.56 0.01 -4.52
C VAL A 244 -23.13 1.42 -4.61
N ILE A 245 -24.04 1.79 -3.73
CA ILE A 245 -24.57 3.15 -3.61
C ILE A 245 -24.10 3.75 -2.30
N ALA A 246 -23.60 4.98 -2.32
CA ALA A 246 -23.08 5.69 -1.16
C ALA A 246 -23.76 7.03 -0.95
N VAL A 247 -24.32 7.24 0.25
CA VAL A 247 -24.97 8.50 0.67
C VAL A 247 -24.23 9.02 1.88
N GLN A 248 -23.55 10.17 1.72
CA GLN A 248 -22.66 10.72 2.74
C GLN A 248 -23.31 11.79 3.63
N SER A 249 -24.40 12.41 3.17
CA SER A 249 -25.02 13.51 3.88
C SER A 249 -26.56 13.38 4.01
N GLU A 250 -27.13 14.12 4.93
CA GLU A 250 -28.61 14.19 5.08
C GLU A 250 -29.27 14.82 3.84
N GLY A 251 -28.57 15.72 3.14
CA GLY A 251 -29.05 16.29 1.88
C GLY A 251 -29.14 15.24 0.77
N GLU A 252 -28.09 14.44 0.60
CA GLU A 252 -28.09 13.34 -0.36
C GLU A 252 -29.12 12.27 -0.02
N TRP A 253 -29.37 12.00 1.28
CA TRP A 253 -30.42 11.09 1.70
C TRP A 253 -31.80 11.54 1.21
N LYS A 254 -32.12 12.83 1.36
CA LYS A 254 -33.38 13.39 0.86
C LYS A 254 -33.48 13.29 -0.66
N ILE A 255 -32.41 13.66 -1.37
CA ILE A 255 -32.33 13.56 -2.84
C ILE A 255 -32.50 12.12 -3.30
N LEU A 256 -31.84 11.15 -2.65
CA LEU A 256 -32.04 9.72 -2.96
C LEU A 256 -33.52 9.35 -2.85
N CYS A 257 -34.17 9.72 -1.75
CA CYS A 257 -35.59 9.38 -1.53
C CYS A 257 -36.51 10.09 -2.53
N GLU A 258 -36.33 11.38 -2.76
CA GLU A 258 -37.24 12.19 -3.58
C GLU A 258 -37.02 11.95 -5.09
N ASP A 259 -35.76 12.03 -5.56
CA ASP A 259 -35.44 12.08 -7.00
C ASP A 259 -35.11 10.69 -7.59
N VAL A 260 -34.48 9.78 -6.81
CA VAL A 260 -34.11 8.46 -7.30
C VAL A 260 -35.21 7.44 -7.05
N LEU A 261 -35.74 7.39 -5.82
CA LEU A 261 -36.75 6.44 -5.40
C LEU A 261 -38.19 6.91 -5.66
N ASN A 262 -38.41 8.21 -5.87
CA ASN A 262 -39.73 8.85 -5.94
C ASN A 262 -40.58 8.61 -4.68
N ASP A 263 -39.98 8.55 -3.51
CA ASP A 263 -40.62 8.35 -2.22
C ASP A 263 -40.12 9.36 -1.16
N ALA A 264 -40.64 10.58 -1.24
CA ALA A 264 -40.32 11.64 -0.26
C ALA A 264 -40.71 11.32 1.19
N ARG A 265 -41.64 10.34 1.39
CA ARG A 265 -42.05 9.93 2.74
C ARG A 265 -40.96 9.14 3.44
N LEU A 266 -40.18 8.32 2.67
CA LEU A 266 -39.06 7.57 3.20
C LEU A 266 -37.97 8.49 3.77
N GLY A 267 -37.73 9.65 3.14
CA GLY A 267 -36.81 10.67 3.64
C GLY A 267 -37.20 11.31 4.96
N ARG A 268 -38.48 11.20 5.35
CA ARG A 268 -39.07 11.73 6.59
C ARG A 268 -39.42 10.66 7.63
N ASP A 269 -39.15 9.40 7.33
CA ASP A 269 -39.40 8.29 8.24
C ASP A 269 -38.54 8.47 9.52
N PRO A 270 -39.15 8.50 10.71
CA PRO A 270 -38.43 8.74 11.97
C PRO A 270 -37.39 7.67 12.29
N ARG A 271 -37.40 6.51 11.61
CA ARG A 271 -36.38 5.46 11.71
C ARG A 271 -35.12 5.82 10.91
N PHE A 272 -35.24 6.70 9.89
CA PHE A 272 -34.20 6.94 8.88
C PHE A 272 -33.83 8.43 8.71
N ASP A 273 -34.40 9.33 9.53
CA ASP A 273 -34.25 10.79 9.42
C ASP A 273 -32.83 11.31 9.74
N SER A 274 -31.95 10.48 10.25
CA SER A 274 -30.53 10.80 10.49
C SER A 274 -29.63 9.60 10.25
N ASN A 275 -28.34 9.84 9.90
CA ASN A 275 -27.37 8.78 9.67
C ASN A 275 -27.24 7.83 10.87
N VAL A 276 -27.25 8.36 12.10
CA VAL A 276 -27.20 7.55 13.34
C VAL A 276 -28.39 6.61 13.43
N LYS A 277 -29.60 7.07 13.08
CA LYS A 277 -30.77 6.22 13.08
C LYS A 277 -30.77 5.23 11.93
N ARG A 278 -30.33 5.62 10.73
CA ARG A 278 -30.17 4.74 9.59
C ARG A 278 -29.19 3.60 9.89
N THR A 279 -28.03 3.91 10.49
CA THR A 279 -27.06 2.88 10.87
C THR A 279 -27.57 1.95 11.98
N ARG A 280 -28.36 2.45 12.92
CA ARG A 280 -29.02 1.60 13.95
C ARG A 280 -30.09 0.69 13.36
N ASN A 281 -30.82 1.17 12.37
CA ASN A 281 -31.91 0.45 11.71
C ASN A 281 -31.50 -0.08 10.34
N ARG A 282 -30.20 -0.37 10.14
CA ARG A 282 -29.61 -0.72 8.84
C ARG A 282 -30.36 -1.85 8.11
N GLU A 283 -30.66 -2.93 8.81
CA GLU A 283 -31.34 -4.09 8.20
C GLU A 283 -32.70 -3.71 7.63
N ALA A 284 -33.49 -2.94 8.39
CA ALA A 284 -34.77 -2.42 7.92
C ALA A 284 -34.61 -1.41 6.77
N LEU A 285 -33.58 -0.57 6.82
CA LEU A 285 -33.26 0.37 5.75
C LEU A 285 -32.89 -0.37 4.47
N ASP A 286 -31.92 -1.28 4.54
CA ASP A 286 -31.41 -2.02 3.38
C ASP A 286 -32.50 -2.86 2.74
N THR A 287 -33.37 -3.51 3.54
CA THR A 287 -34.57 -4.22 3.06
C THR A 287 -35.53 -3.29 2.34
N THR A 288 -35.80 -2.11 2.90
CA THR A 288 -36.70 -1.12 2.31
C THR A 288 -36.17 -0.61 0.98
N LEU A 289 -34.89 -0.26 0.92
CA LEU A 289 -34.24 0.21 -0.30
C LEU A 289 -34.16 -0.89 -1.36
N GLN A 290 -33.81 -2.11 -0.97
CA GLN A 290 -33.76 -3.25 -1.90
C GLN A 290 -35.12 -3.51 -2.53
N ALA A 291 -36.19 -3.42 -1.78
CA ALA A 291 -37.54 -3.57 -2.31
C ALA A 291 -37.88 -2.52 -3.39
N GLN A 292 -37.33 -1.28 -3.27
CA GLN A 292 -37.49 -0.24 -4.27
C GLN A 292 -36.66 -0.48 -5.55
N PHE A 293 -35.59 -1.25 -5.45
CA PHE A 293 -34.69 -1.57 -6.56
C PHE A 293 -35.04 -2.86 -7.29
N ASN A 294 -35.80 -3.76 -6.66
CA ASN A 294 -36.19 -5.02 -7.27
C ASN A 294 -36.87 -4.85 -8.62
N GLY A 295 -36.43 -5.65 -9.59
CA GLY A 295 -36.96 -5.64 -10.96
C GLY A 295 -36.47 -4.46 -11.84
N LYS A 296 -35.69 -3.55 -11.31
CA LYS A 296 -35.04 -2.49 -12.09
C LYS A 296 -33.69 -2.96 -12.61
N THR A 297 -33.24 -2.40 -13.73
CA THR A 297 -31.90 -2.61 -14.29
C THR A 297 -30.89 -1.64 -13.71
N MET A 298 -29.59 -1.99 -13.78
CA MET A 298 -28.52 -1.09 -13.38
C MET A 298 -28.56 0.22 -14.17
N ASP A 299 -28.82 0.17 -15.48
CA ASP A 299 -28.83 1.36 -16.33
C ASP A 299 -29.98 2.31 -15.97
N GLU A 300 -31.18 1.79 -15.63
CA GLU A 300 -32.30 2.64 -15.16
C GLU A 300 -31.94 3.40 -13.87
N ILE A 301 -31.27 2.73 -12.95
CA ILE A 301 -30.91 3.36 -11.66
C ILE A 301 -29.70 4.24 -11.78
N THR A 302 -28.64 3.86 -12.50
CA THR A 302 -27.48 4.71 -12.69
C THR A 302 -27.84 6.03 -13.38
N ALA A 303 -28.72 6.01 -14.39
CA ALA A 303 -29.23 7.23 -15.01
C ALA A 303 -29.92 8.19 -14.01
N ARG A 304 -30.67 7.66 -13.04
CA ARG A 304 -31.28 8.48 -11.97
C ARG A 304 -30.24 8.98 -10.96
N LEU A 305 -29.29 8.10 -10.57
CA LEU A 305 -28.21 8.44 -9.64
C LEU A 305 -27.29 9.54 -10.23
N ASP A 306 -26.97 9.45 -11.53
CA ASP A 306 -26.20 10.48 -12.24
C ASP A 306 -26.92 11.83 -12.24
N LYS A 307 -28.22 11.83 -12.59
CA LYS A 307 -29.05 13.05 -12.60
C LYS A 307 -29.15 13.66 -11.20
N ALA A 308 -29.27 12.82 -10.18
CA ALA A 308 -29.35 13.20 -8.77
C ALA A 308 -27.97 13.51 -8.15
N ARG A 309 -26.88 13.24 -8.84
CA ARG A 309 -25.49 13.35 -8.38
C ARG A 309 -25.24 12.56 -7.09
N ILE A 310 -25.84 11.38 -6.98
CA ILE A 310 -25.58 10.42 -5.90
C ILE A 310 -24.46 9.49 -6.32
N ALA A 311 -23.48 9.29 -5.45
CA ALA A 311 -22.32 8.45 -5.72
C ALA A 311 -22.70 6.97 -5.78
N TYR A 312 -22.19 6.29 -6.81
CA TYR A 312 -22.33 4.85 -6.96
C TYR A 312 -21.09 4.26 -7.66
N GLY A 313 -20.94 2.93 -7.59
CA GLY A 313 -19.89 2.21 -8.28
C GLY A 313 -20.29 0.79 -8.59
N ARG A 314 -19.83 0.26 -9.72
CA ARG A 314 -20.00 -1.17 -10.09
C ARG A 314 -18.96 -2.01 -9.34
N ILE A 315 -19.30 -3.24 -9.03
CA ILE A 315 -18.33 -4.22 -8.51
C ILE A 315 -17.57 -4.77 -9.72
N SER A 316 -16.35 -4.30 -9.87
CA SER A 316 -15.50 -4.61 -11.04
C SER A 316 -14.52 -5.74 -10.73
N THR A 317 -14.25 -6.56 -11.74
CA THR A 317 -13.15 -7.53 -11.74
C THR A 317 -11.81 -6.83 -12.08
N VAL A 318 -10.70 -7.55 -11.95
CA VAL A 318 -9.39 -7.07 -12.43
C VAL A 318 -9.40 -6.90 -13.96
N GLY A 319 -10.17 -7.74 -14.69
CA GLY A 319 -10.36 -7.59 -16.13
C GLY A 319 -11.09 -6.29 -16.48
N ASP A 320 -12.09 -5.90 -15.70
CA ASP A 320 -12.78 -4.61 -15.88
C ASP A 320 -11.85 -3.43 -15.57
N LEU A 321 -10.98 -3.56 -14.55
CA LEU A 321 -9.97 -2.53 -14.25
C LEU A 321 -9.04 -2.28 -15.45
N MET A 322 -8.65 -3.31 -16.20
CA MET A 322 -7.79 -3.15 -17.38
C MET A 322 -8.43 -2.24 -18.46
N ASN A 323 -9.75 -2.21 -18.53
CA ASN A 323 -10.51 -1.42 -19.52
C ASN A 323 -11.20 -0.19 -18.89
N HIS A 324 -10.93 0.11 -17.62
CA HIS A 324 -11.60 1.20 -16.93
C HIS A 324 -11.12 2.56 -17.46
N ALA A 325 -12.05 3.49 -17.72
CA ALA A 325 -11.74 4.81 -18.28
C ALA A 325 -10.73 5.63 -17.47
N SER A 326 -10.63 5.39 -16.17
CA SER A 326 -9.66 6.05 -15.28
C SER A 326 -8.37 5.24 -15.13
N ALA A 327 -8.26 4.02 -15.66
CA ALA A 327 -7.05 3.25 -15.61
C ALA A 327 -5.98 3.88 -16.50
N SER A 328 -4.76 3.88 -16.03
CA SER A 328 -3.61 4.39 -16.76
C SER A 328 -2.44 3.46 -16.55
N THR A 329 -1.81 3.03 -17.63
CA THR A 329 -0.62 2.18 -17.61
C THR A 329 0.61 2.92 -18.11
N LEU A 330 1.77 2.43 -17.76
CA LEU A 330 3.06 2.90 -18.28
C LEU A 330 3.92 1.69 -18.64
N PRO A 331 4.69 1.77 -19.73
CA PRO A 331 5.62 0.73 -20.12
C PRO A 331 6.82 0.67 -19.16
N VAL A 332 7.23 -0.55 -18.83
CA VAL A 332 8.43 -0.85 -18.04
C VAL A 332 9.26 -1.89 -18.80
N GLU A 333 10.48 -1.55 -19.14
CA GLU A 333 11.42 -2.50 -19.72
C GLU A 333 11.81 -3.54 -18.68
N THR A 334 11.78 -4.81 -19.07
CA THR A 334 12.30 -5.94 -18.30
C THR A 334 13.38 -6.65 -19.12
N PRO A 335 14.18 -7.55 -18.53
CA PRO A 335 15.14 -8.34 -19.31
C PRO A 335 14.54 -9.11 -20.47
N GLU A 336 13.25 -9.50 -20.37
CA GLU A 336 12.57 -10.40 -21.34
C GLU A 336 11.52 -9.69 -22.21
N GLY A 337 11.28 -8.38 -22.01
CA GLY A 337 10.30 -7.64 -22.80
C GLY A 337 9.82 -6.35 -22.14
N ILE A 338 8.80 -5.73 -22.72
CA ILE A 338 8.16 -4.52 -22.18
C ILE A 338 6.85 -4.91 -21.51
N ALA A 339 6.76 -4.72 -20.21
CA ALA A 339 5.55 -4.93 -19.43
C ALA A 339 4.77 -3.62 -19.26
N GLU A 340 3.45 -3.69 -19.31
CA GLU A 340 2.55 -2.59 -18.96
C GLU A 340 2.21 -2.70 -17.47
N VAL A 341 2.54 -1.69 -16.69
CA VAL A 341 2.17 -1.62 -15.27
C VAL A 341 1.21 -0.48 -15.01
N LEU A 342 0.32 -0.63 -14.02
CA LEU A 342 -0.51 0.48 -13.58
C LEU A 342 0.36 1.65 -13.13
N ALA A 343 0.06 2.84 -13.62
CA ALA A 343 0.87 4.03 -13.38
C ALA A 343 0.86 4.43 -11.90
N PRO A 344 1.99 4.94 -11.36
CA PRO A 344 1.99 5.58 -10.05
C PRO A 344 0.91 6.68 -9.97
N PRO A 345 0.24 6.84 -8.81
CA PRO A 345 -0.94 7.69 -8.70
C PRO A 345 -0.64 9.18 -8.86
N ALA A 346 0.56 9.64 -8.52
CA ALA A 346 0.89 11.05 -8.55
C ALA A 346 1.05 11.58 -9.99
N ILE A 347 0.39 12.70 -10.28
CA ILE A 347 0.56 13.50 -11.48
C ILE A 347 1.05 14.88 -11.01
N VAL A 348 2.28 15.23 -11.38
CA VAL A 348 2.89 16.52 -11.00
C VAL A 348 3.00 17.38 -12.26
N ASP A 349 2.45 18.60 -12.21
CA ASP A 349 2.40 19.52 -13.35
C ASP A 349 1.89 18.85 -14.64
N GLY A 350 0.83 18.03 -14.52
CA GLY A 350 0.21 17.31 -15.61
C GLY A 350 1.01 16.10 -16.14
N LYS A 351 2.08 15.69 -15.46
CA LYS A 351 2.97 14.61 -15.91
C LYS A 351 3.08 13.52 -14.88
N ARG A 352 3.12 12.27 -15.36
CA ARG A 352 3.50 11.10 -14.56
C ARG A 352 5.01 10.87 -14.63
N PRO A 353 5.61 10.21 -13.63
CA PRO A 353 7.04 9.89 -13.65
C PRO A 353 7.36 8.94 -14.83
N LYS A 354 8.56 9.08 -15.39
CA LYS A 354 9.13 8.07 -16.29
C LYS A 354 9.62 6.91 -15.43
N LEU A 355 9.14 5.71 -15.71
CA LEU A 355 9.56 4.52 -14.98
C LEU A 355 10.89 3.99 -15.52
N GLY A 356 11.75 3.56 -14.61
CA GLY A 356 12.99 2.86 -14.97
C GLY A 356 12.77 1.40 -15.32
N ARG A 357 13.77 0.74 -15.88
CA ARG A 357 13.71 -0.69 -16.21
C ARG A 357 13.84 -1.59 -14.97
N VAL A 358 13.38 -2.81 -15.10
CA VAL A 358 13.57 -3.86 -14.09
C VAL A 358 14.96 -4.52 -14.33
N PRO A 359 15.83 -4.60 -13.32
CA PRO A 359 17.15 -5.18 -13.52
C PRO A 359 17.12 -6.71 -13.52
N ALA A 360 17.98 -7.33 -14.35
CA ALA A 360 18.35 -8.71 -14.17
C ALA A 360 19.15 -8.89 -12.87
N LEU A 361 19.21 -10.11 -12.34
CA LEU A 361 19.97 -10.40 -11.12
C LEU A 361 21.48 -10.14 -11.35
N GLY A 362 22.04 -9.23 -10.55
CA GLY A 362 23.45 -8.86 -10.62
C GLY A 362 23.84 -8.09 -11.87
N GLU A 363 22.88 -7.51 -12.58
CA GLU A 363 23.13 -6.77 -13.83
C GLU A 363 24.21 -5.69 -13.67
N HIS A 364 24.28 -5.09 -12.48
CA HIS A 364 25.17 -3.97 -12.21
C HIS A 364 26.44 -4.38 -11.40
N ASP A 365 26.68 -5.68 -11.18
CA ASP A 365 27.80 -6.17 -10.35
C ASP A 365 29.14 -5.58 -10.76
N ALA A 366 29.51 -5.67 -12.04
CA ALA A 366 30.81 -5.21 -12.53
C ALA A 366 30.97 -3.69 -12.43
N THR A 367 29.92 -2.94 -12.80
CA THR A 367 29.92 -1.48 -12.78
C THR A 367 30.03 -0.96 -11.34
N LEU A 368 29.20 -1.50 -10.44
CA LEU A 368 29.18 -1.08 -9.03
C LEU A 368 30.48 -1.47 -8.30
N ARG A 369 31.02 -2.66 -8.56
CA ARG A 369 32.31 -3.08 -7.97
C ARG A 369 33.45 -2.19 -8.43
N LYS A 370 33.45 -1.73 -9.69
CA LYS A 370 34.41 -0.76 -10.21
C LYS A 370 34.22 0.63 -9.60
N GLU A 371 32.99 1.12 -9.52
CA GLU A 371 32.67 2.46 -8.99
C GLU A 371 33.02 2.58 -7.50
N PHE A 372 32.79 1.52 -6.72
CA PHE A 372 33.08 1.47 -5.29
C PHE A 372 34.33 0.62 -4.99
N ALA A 373 35.31 0.60 -5.90
CA ALA A 373 36.62 0.00 -5.65
C ALA A 373 37.33 0.70 -4.47
N PRO A 374 38.29 0.03 -3.79
CA PRO A 374 39.08 0.61 -2.69
C PRO A 374 39.81 1.90 -3.08
#